data_9aa3be65d1ce97d9621d6f9abcab8a49
#
_entry.id   9aa3be65d1ce97d9621d6f9abcab8a49
#
_cell.length_a   1.000
_cell.length_b   1.000
_cell.length_c   1.000
_cell.angle_alpha   90.00
_cell.angle_beta   90.00
_cell.angle_gamma   90.00
#
_symmetry.space_group_name_H-M   'P 1'
#
loop_
_entity.id
_entity.type
_entity.pdbx_description
1 polymer ?
#
loop_
_entity_poly.entity_id
_entity_poly.type
_entity_poly.pdbx_seq_one_letter_code
_entity_poly.pdbx_strand_id
1 'polypeptide(L)'
;MKLYIRLLLTLGLFLSFSHSLLADNNNFFEEGKKKYLEKKYDESKFLFQRSIVFNPKDTKSYLYLAKIFRIEKNKKEEEKNIETTLLLDPTNEEATYILMEIELKKSNYSKVKELTENFAKICKTLCKKNDLILKELKNLEPKNES
;
A
#
# COMPACT_ATOMS: atom_id res chain seq x y z
N MET A 1 48.57 -34.80 14.29
CA MET A 1 47.97 -34.83 12.95
C MET A 1 46.45 -35.09 13.03
N LYS A 2 45.95 -36.12 13.69
CA LYS A 2 44.50 -36.44 13.78
C LYS A 2 43.66 -35.35 14.49
N LEU A 3 44.23 -34.61 15.45
CA LEU A 3 43.54 -33.57 16.18
C LEU A 3 43.30 -32.31 15.31
N TYR A 4 44.27 -31.93 14.49
CA TYR A 4 44.16 -30.79 13.55
C TYR A 4 43.13 -31.05 12.46
N ILE A 5 43.03 -32.26 11.95
CA ILE A 5 42.06 -32.65 10.93
C ILE A 5 40.63 -32.57 11.51
N ARG A 6 40.42 -32.99 12.77
CA ARG A 6 39.12 -32.86 13.43
C ARG A 6 38.73 -31.41 13.68
N LEU A 7 39.68 -30.54 14.06
CA LEU A 7 39.47 -29.13 14.27
C LEU A 7 39.10 -28.39 12.96
N LEU A 8 39.75 -28.72 11.84
CA LEU A 8 39.48 -28.18 10.53
C LEU A 8 38.10 -28.63 9.99
N LEU A 9 37.71 -29.88 10.25
CA LEU A 9 36.38 -30.39 9.85
C LEU A 9 35.25 -29.71 10.62
N THR A 10 35.42 -29.47 11.93
CA THR A 10 34.42 -28.76 12.74
C THR A 10 34.30 -27.28 12.35
N LEU A 11 35.43 -26.63 12.05
CA LEU A 11 35.44 -25.23 11.59
C LEU A 11 34.79 -25.08 10.21
N GLY A 12 35.02 -26.03 9.29
CA GLY A 12 34.38 -26.07 7.99
C GLY A 12 32.88 -26.26 8.04
N LEU A 13 32.37 -27.06 9.01
CA LEU A 13 30.93 -27.24 9.21
C LEU A 13 30.22 -25.98 9.72
N PHE A 14 30.88 -25.19 10.58
CA PHE A 14 30.34 -23.94 11.08
C PHE A 14 30.25 -22.83 10.02
N LEU A 15 31.21 -22.80 9.07
CA LEU A 15 31.24 -21.80 7.99
C LEU A 15 30.17 -22.07 6.91
N SER A 16 29.73 -23.31 6.72
CA SER A 16 28.68 -23.65 5.75
C SER A 16 27.26 -23.32 6.22
N PHE A 17 27.03 -23.10 7.53
CA PHE A 17 25.70 -22.77 8.07
C PHE A 17 25.34 -21.29 7.95
N SER A 18 26.31 -20.43 7.66
CA SER A 18 26.12 -18.96 7.66
C SER A 18 25.53 -18.39 6.37
N HIS A 19 25.36 -19.20 5.31
CA HIS A 19 24.94 -18.70 3.99
C HIS A 19 23.44 -18.85 3.68
N SER A 20 22.65 -19.40 4.59
CA SER A 20 21.23 -19.67 4.33
C SER A 20 20.26 -18.62 4.91
N LEU A 21 20.76 -17.55 5.55
CA LEU A 21 19.91 -16.53 6.21
C LEU A 21 19.74 -15.23 5.42
N LEU A 22 20.31 -15.14 4.21
CA LEU A 22 20.10 -13.98 3.31
C LEU A 22 19.13 -14.31 2.18
N ALA A 23 18.21 -15.27 2.42
CA ALA A 23 17.22 -15.64 1.43
C ALA A 23 16.07 -14.61 1.44
N ASP A 24 16.05 -13.83 0.37
CA ASP A 24 14.86 -13.31 -0.31
C ASP A 24 13.89 -12.42 0.50
N ASN A 25 14.40 -11.26 0.92
CA ASN A 25 13.57 -10.20 1.51
C ASN A 25 12.71 -9.43 0.48
N ASN A 26 12.78 -9.75 -0.81
CA ASN A 26 12.22 -8.91 -1.86
C ASN A 26 10.88 -9.40 -2.43
N ASN A 27 10.36 -10.52 -1.97
CA ASN A 27 9.22 -11.16 -2.62
C ASN A 27 7.87 -10.98 -1.90
N PHE A 28 7.85 -10.46 -0.65
CA PHE A 28 6.60 -10.36 0.12
C PHE A 28 5.53 -9.52 -0.56
N PHE A 29 5.92 -8.44 -1.23
CA PHE A 29 4.95 -7.63 -1.98
C PHE A 29 4.34 -8.41 -3.14
N GLU A 30 5.15 -9.05 -3.98
CA GLU A 30 4.66 -9.78 -5.16
C GLU A 30 3.84 -11.02 -4.74
N GLU A 31 4.24 -11.74 -3.69
CA GLU A 31 3.45 -12.82 -3.12
C GLU A 31 2.12 -12.30 -2.56
N GLY A 32 2.16 -11.20 -1.81
CA GLY A 32 0.96 -10.54 -1.29
C GLY A 32 0.00 -10.14 -2.41
N LYS A 33 0.53 -9.57 -3.50
CA LYS A 33 -0.25 -9.21 -4.68
C LYS A 33 -0.87 -10.44 -5.36
N LYS A 34 -0.13 -11.54 -5.47
CA LYS A 34 -0.67 -12.81 -5.98
C LYS A 34 -1.85 -13.29 -5.11
N LYS A 35 -1.68 -13.30 -3.77
CA LYS A 35 -2.75 -13.67 -2.84
C LYS A 35 -3.96 -12.74 -2.92
N TYR A 36 -3.74 -11.44 -3.12
CA TYR A 36 -4.80 -10.47 -3.34
C TYR A 36 -5.65 -10.82 -4.57
N LEU A 37 -5.00 -11.15 -5.69
CA LEU A 37 -5.67 -11.55 -6.93
C LEU A 37 -6.42 -12.88 -6.77
N GLU A 38 -5.92 -13.78 -5.93
CA GLU A 38 -6.59 -15.04 -5.53
C GLU A 38 -7.74 -14.80 -4.53
N LYS A 39 -8.00 -13.55 -4.10
CA LYS A 39 -8.97 -13.16 -3.06
C LYS A 39 -8.68 -13.76 -1.67
N LYS A 40 -7.45 -14.19 -1.43
CA LYS A 40 -6.96 -14.68 -0.13
C LYS A 40 -6.48 -13.50 0.71
N TYR A 41 -7.43 -12.67 1.17
CA TYR A 41 -7.12 -11.36 1.73
C TYR A 41 -6.35 -11.43 3.05
N ASP A 42 -6.58 -12.42 3.90
CA ASP A 42 -5.83 -12.56 5.16
C ASP A 42 -4.37 -12.93 4.92
N GLU A 43 -4.10 -13.88 4.01
CA GLU A 43 -2.72 -14.23 3.61
C GLU A 43 -2.03 -13.02 2.95
N SER A 44 -2.74 -12.32 2.08
CA SER A 44 -2.26 -11.14 1.39
C SER A 44 -1.91 -10.01 2.37
N LYS A 45 -2.79 -9.74 3.33
CA LYS A 45 -2.60 -8.73 4.38
C LYS A 45 -1.34 -9.03 5.20
N PHE A 46 -1.16 -10.27 5.62
CA PHE A 46 0.04 -10.71 6.34
C PHE A 46 1.32 -10.46 5.53
N LEU A 47 1.31 -10.78 4.23
CA LEU A 47 2.47 -10.60 3.35
C LEU A 47 2.79 -9.12 3.14
N PHE A 48 1.79 -8.24 2.94
CA PHE A 48 2.03 -6.80 2.83
C PHE A 48 2.55 -6.22 4.14
N GLN A 49 2.04 -6.65 5.29
CA GLN A 49 2.58 -6.25 6.59
C GLN A 49 4.05 -6.67 6.75
N ARG A 50 4.41 -7.88 6.32
CA ARG A 50 5.82 -8.30 6.29
C ARG A 50 6.65 -7.45 5.35
N SER A 51 6.15 -7.13 4.15
CA SER A 51 6.84 -6.25 3.21
C SER A 51 7.18 -4.90 3.85
N ILE A 52 6.23 -4.32 4.59
CA ILE A 52 6.41 -3.05 5.31
C ILE A 52 7.44 -3.17 6.44
N VAL A 53 7.48 -4.29 7.16
CA VAL A 53 8.50 -4.51 8.22
C VAL A 53 9.91 -4.46 7.62
N PHE A 54 10.13 -5.05 6.46
CA PHE A 54 11.43 -5.04 5.79
C PHE A 54 11.70 -3.75 5.00
N ASN A 55 10.66 -3.13 4.45
CA ASN A 55 10.74 -1.87 3.74
C ASN A 55 9.60 -0.92 4.19
N PRO A 56 9.81 -0.12 5.25
CA PRO A 56 8.79 0.81 5.74
C PRO A 56 8.35 1.89 4.73
N LYS A 57 9.07 2.04 3.61
CA LYS A 57 8.74 2.98 2.53
C LYS A 57 8.06 2.30 1.34
N ASP A 58 7.62 1.05 1.47
CA ASP A 58 6.89 0.35 0.42
C ASP A 58 5.46 0.88 0.28
N THR A 59 5.31 1.97 -0.47
CA THR A 59 4.02 2.63 -0.75
C THR A 59 2.99 1.67 -1.34
N LYS A 60 3.44 0.69 -2.13
CA LYS A 60 2.54 -0.28 -2.78
C LYS A 60 1.88 -1.20 -1.76
N SER A 61 2.62 -1.65 -0.74
CA SER A 61 2.05 -2.49 0.31
C SER A 61 0.98 -1.75 1.13
N TYR A 62 1.21 -0.47 1.47
CA TYR A 62 0.18 0.34 2.13
C TYR A 62 -1.07 0.51 1.25
N LEU A 63 -0.90 0.79 -0.04
CA LEU A 63 -2.03 0.91 -0.97
C LEU A 63 -2.85 -0.39 -1.05
N TYR A 64 -2.20 -1.54 -1.13
CA TYR A 64 -2.90 -2.83 -1.17
C TYR A 64 -3.56 -3.18 0.17
N LEU A 65 -2.95 -2.82 1.31
CA LEU A 65 -3.59 -2.94 2.63
C LEU A 65 -4.87 -2.09 2.69
N ALA A 66 -4.83 -0.85 2.22
CA ALA A 66 -6.02 0.00 2.15
C ALA A 66 -7.14 -0.65 1.32
N LYS A 67 -6.80 -1.24 0.18
CA LYS A 67 -7.78 -1.96 -0.67
C LYS A 67 -8.39 -3.18 0.05
N ILE A 68 -7.59 -3.91 0.83
CA ILE A 68 -8.10 -5.03 1.64
C ILE A 68 -9.03 -4.51 2.73
N PHE A 69 -8.64 -3.45 3.47
CA PHE A 69 -9.48 -2.85 4.50
C PHE A 69 -10.79 -2.27 3.96
N ARG A 70 -10.79 -1.76 2.71
CA ARG A 70 -12.02 -1.38 1.99
C ARG A 70 -12.96 -2.56 1.81
N ILE A 71 -12.44 -3.73 1.41
CA ILE A 71 -13.22 -4.97 1.25
C ILE A 71 -13.76 -5.44 2.61
N GLU A 72 -12.96 -5.35 3.66
CA GLU A 72 -13.33 -5.67 5.05
C GLU A 72 -14.26 -4.62 5.67
N LYS A 73 -14.56 -3.51 4.98
CA LYS A 73 -15.34 -2.36 5.48
C LYS A 73 -14.73 -1.68 6.72
N ASN A 74 -13.44 -1.85 6.93
CA ASN A 74 -12.68 -1.19 7.99
C ASN A 74 -12.21 0.19 7.52
N LYS A 75 -13.13 1.17 7.58
CA LYS A 75 -12.90 2.54 7.07
C LYS A 75 -11.70 3.23 7.70
N LYS A 76 -11.47 3.01 9.00
CA LYS A 76 -10.36 3.64 9.73
C LYS A 76 -9.00 3.18 9.20
N GLU A 77 -8.81 1.87 9.04
CA GLU A 77 -7.54 1.34 8.53
C GLU A 77 -7.38 1.58 7.02
N GLU A 78 -8.47 1.59 6.24
CA GLU A 78 -8.45 2.01 4.84
C GLU A 78 -7.86 3.42 4.71
N GLU A 79 -8.44 4.39 5.39
CA GLU A 79 -8.01 5.79 5.33
C GLU A 79 -6.56 5.97 5.80
N LYS A 80 -6.21 5.41 6.96
CA LYS A 80 -4.86 5.47 7.50
C LYS A 80 -3.80 4.96 6.51
N ASN A 81 -4.07 3.86 5.83
CA ASN A 81 -3.12 3.30 4.86
C ASN A 81 -3.07 4.12 3.57
N ILE A 82 -4.17 4.76 3.14
CA ILE A 82 -4.18 5.71 2.02
C ILE A 82 -3.37 6.96 2.37
N GLU A 83 -3.57 7.54 3.55
CA GLU A 83 -2.80 8.70 4.01
C GLU A 83 -1.30 8.37 4.09
N THR A 84 -0.95 7.19 4.59
CA THR A 84 0.45 6.74 4.61
C THR A 84 1.02 6.58 3.21
N THR A 85 0.24 6.04 2.27
CA THR A 85 0.65 5.94 0.86
C THR A 85 0.96 7.32 0.30
N LEU A 86 0.09 8.31 0.51
CA LEU A 86 0.25 9.67 0.02
C LEU A 86 1.35 10.46 0.74
N LEU A 87 1.61 10.16 2.01
CA LEU A 87 2.74 10.73 2.74
C LEU A 87 4.09 10.28 2.13
N LEU A 88 4.17 9.02 1.69
CA LEU A 88 5.37 8.43 1.10
C LEU A 88 5.49 8.70 -0.42
N ASP A 89 4.35 8.79 -1.12
CA ASP A 89 4.24 9.08 -2.56
C ASP A 89 3.07 10.03 -2.83
N PRO A 90 3.29 11.36 -2.72
CA PRO A 90 2.25 12.36 -2.97
C PRO A 90 1.70 12.38 -4.40
N THR A 91 2.35 11.68 -5.33
CA THR A 91 1.94 11.62 -6.74
C THR A 91 1.15 10.36 -7.09
N ASN A 92 0.82 9.54 -6.10
CA ASN A 92 0.09 8.30 -6.30
C ASN A 92 -1.37 8.56 -6.72
N GLU A 93 -1.64 8.40 -8.00
CA GLU A 93 -2.96 8.67 -8.57
C GLU A 93 -4.06 7.81 -7.94
N GLU A 94 -3.81 6.52 -7.72
CA GLU A 94 -4.81 5.61 -7.18
C GLU A 94 -5.14 5.96 -5.72
N ALA A 95 -4.12 6.24 -4.91
CA ALA A 95 -4.32 6.63 -3.51
C ALA A 95 -5.07 7.97 -3.41
N THR A 96 -4.73 8.97 -4.25
CA THR A 96 -5.42 10.26 -4.27
C THR A 96 -6.89 10.08 -4.66
N TYR A 97 -7.17 9.28 -5.70
CA TYR A 97 -8.53 8.98 -6.09
C TYR A 97 -9.33 8.30 -4.96
N ILE A 98 -8.73 7.30 -4.29
CA ILE A 98 -9.35 6.63 -3.15
C ILE A 98 -9.65 7.61 -2.00
N LEU A 99 -8.72 8.54 -1.72
CA LEU A 99 -8.94 9.56 -0.69
C LEU A 99 -10.09 10.50 -1.06
N MET A 100 -10.21 10.91 -2.33
CA MET A 100 -11.35 11.70 -2.80
C MET A 100 -12.68 10.98 -2.54
N GLU A 101 -12.76 9.67 -2.83
CA GLU A 101 -13.96 8.87 -2.54
C GLU A 101 -14.27 8.77 -1.04
N ILE A 102 -13.24 8.66 -0.19
CA ILE A 102 -13.39 8.65 1.27
C ILE A 102 -13.96 9.99 1.76
N GLU A 103 -13.37 11.11 1.31
CA GLU A 103 -13.78 12.44 1.72
C GLU A 103 -15.18 12.83 1.21
N LEU A 104 -15.57 12.37 0.00
CA LEU A 104 -16.95 12.51 -0.49
C LEU A 104 -17.94 11.82 0.44
N LYS A 105 -17.66 10.58 0.86
CA LYS A 105 -18.53 9.83 1.78
C LYS A 105 -18.63 10.47 3.15
N LYS A 106 -17.65 11.27 3.56
CA LYS A 106 -17.66 12.06 4.79
C LYS A 106 -18.33 13.43 4.61
N SER A 107 -18.79 13.78 3.40
CA SER A 107 -19.31 15.10 3.03
C SER A 107 -18.28 16.22 3.25
N ASN A 108 -16.99 15.91 3.19
CA ASN A 108 -15.91 16.90 3.29
C ASN A 108 -15.61 17.53 1.92
N TYR A 109 -16.59 18.25 1.40
CA TYR A 109 -16.54 18.79 0.03
C TYR A 109 -15.37 19.75 -0.21
N SER A 110 -14.98 20.53 0.80
CA SER A 110 -13.81 21.41 0.70
C SER A 110 -12.52 20.64 0.42
N LYS A 111 -12.32 19.53 1.14
CA LYS A 111 -11.15 18.66 0.95
C LYS A 111 -11.18 17.94 -0.40
N VAL A 112 -12.38 17.56 -0.86
CA VAL A 112 -12.54 16.95 -2.20
C VAL A 112 -12.13 17.94 -3.28
N LYS A 113 -12.53 19.23 -3.19
CA LYS A 113 -12.12 20.28 -4.16
C LYS A 113 -10.59 20.41 -4.20
N GLU A 114 -9.95 20.54 -3.05
CA GLU A 114 -8.49 20.61 -2.96
C GLU A 114 -7.82 19.39 -3.63
N LEU A 115 -8.31 18.19 -3.31
CA LEU A 115 -7.77 16.95 -3.87
C LEU A 115 -7.97 16.85 -5.39
N THR A 116 -9.13 17.27 -5.94
CA THR A 116 -9.38 17.28 -7.39
C THR A 116 -8.47 18.23 -8.13
N GLU A 117 -8.18 19.41 -7.57
CA GLU A 117 -7.22 20.37 -8.14
C GLU A 117 -5.79 19.82 -8.16
N ASN A 118 -5.38 19.17 -7.07
CA ASN A 118 -4.07 18.54 -6.97
C ASN A 118 -3.97 17.33 -7.91
N PHE A 119 -5.02 16.51 -7.97
CA PHE A 119 -5.07 15.35 -8.85
C PHE A 119 -4.95 15.75 -10.33
N ALA A 120 -5.58 16.83 -10.75
CA ALA A 120 -5.47 17.34 -12.13
C ALA A 120 -4.01 17.66 -12.54
N LYS A 121 -3.15 17.99 -11.57
CA LYS A 121 -1.73 18.31 -11.82
C LYS A 121 -0.85 17.06 -11.90
N ILE A 122 -1.22 15.97 -11.20
CA ILE A 122 -0.39 14.75 -11.10
C ILE A 122 -0.87 13.61 -11.99
N CYS A 123 -2.14 13.61 -12.39
CA CYS A 123 -2.72 12.48 -13.11
C CYS A 123 -2.10 12.27 -14.50
N LYS A 124 -1.88 11.00 -14.85
CA LYS A 124 -1.37 10.56 -16.16
C LYS A 124 -2.28 9.49 -16.77
N THR A 125 -2.79 8.61 -15.94
CA THR A 125 -3.57 7.43 -16.37
C THR A 125 -5.01 7.47 -15.87
N LEU A 126 -5.26 8.03 -14.69
CA LEU A 126 -6.57 8.06 -14.04
C LEU A 126 -7.31 9.39 -14.18
N CYS A 127 -6.91 10.31 -15.08
CA CYS A 127 -7.48 11.66 -15.19
C CYS A 127 -9.01 11.68 -15.34
N LYS A 128 -9.59 10.70 -16.07
CA LYS A 128 -11.05 10.57 -16.21
C LYS A 128 -11.76 10.34 -14.87
N LYS A 129 -11.06 9.82 -13.86
CA LYS A 129 -11.62 9.63 -12.51
C LYS A 129 -11.88 10.96 -11.83
N ASN A 130 -11.08 12.01 -12.13
CA ASN A 130 -11.32 13.35 -11.63
C ASN A 130 -12.67 13.90 -12.08
N ASP A 131 -12.99 13.72 -13.36
CA ASP A 131 -14.25 14.20 -13.91
C ASP A 131 -15.46 13.54 -13.24
N LEU A 132 -15.34 12.25 -12.89
CA LEU A 132 -16.39 11.52 -12.16
C LEU A 132 -16.58 12.08 -10.76
N ILE A 133 -15.49 12.34 -10.02
CA ILE A 133 -15.55 12.93 -8.68
C ILE A 133 -16.14 14.36 -8.74
N LEU A 134 -15.72 15.19 -9.69
CA LEU A 134 -16.24 16.55 -9.87
C LEU A 134 -17.75 16.54 -10.17
N LYS A 135 -18.22 15.60 -10.99
CA LYS A 135 -19.65 15.44 -11.27
C LYS A 135 -20.43 15.02 -10.02
N GLU A 136 -19.90 14.08 -9.24
CA GLU A 136 -20.51 13.62 -8.01
C GLU A 136 -20.55 14.74 -6.95
N LEU A 137 -19.45 15.46 -6.78
CA LEU A 137 -19.33 16.62 -5.90
C LEU A 137 -20.41 17.65 -6.22
N LYS A 138 -20.58 18.01 -7.51
CA LYS A 138 -21.60 18.97 -7.95
C LYS A 138 -23.03 18.53 -7.61
N ASN A 139 -23.29 17.23 -7.59
CA ASN A 139 -24.60 16.69 -7.26
C ASN A 139 -24.88 16.64 -5.75
N LEU A 140 -23.83 16.49 -4.94
CA LEU A 140 -23.94 16.32 -3.48
C LEU A 140 -23.79 17.64 -2.70
N GLU A 141 -23.10 18.62 -3.30
CA GLU A 141 -22.89 19.91 -2.64
C GLU A 141 -24.23 20.68 -2.52
N PRO A 142 -24.60 21.17 -1.33
CA PRO A 142 -25.80 21.97 -1.16
C PRO A 142 -25.75 23.17 -2.13
N LYS A 143 -26.79 23.31 -2.94
CA LYS A 143 -26.96 24.55 -3.73
C LYS A 143 -27.25 25.66 -2.71
N ASN A 144 -26.30 26.57 -2.53
CA ASN A 144 -26.59 27.80 -1.82
C ASN A 144 -27.67 28.53 -2.63
N GLU A 145 -28.94 28.39 -2.23
CA GLU A 145 -30.00 29.27 -2.70
C GLU A 145 -29.70 30.64 -2.08
N SER A 146 -29.15 31.53 -2.90
CA SER A 146 -28.98 32.96 -2.62
C SER A 146 -30.27 33.70 -2.91
#